data_17a9deaa4e2dcb3f9d84991bdb938c43
#
_entry.id   17a9deaa4e2dcb3f9d84991bdb938c43
#
_cell.length_a   1.000
_cell.length_b   1.000
_cell.length_c   1.000
_cell.angle_alpha   90.00
_cell.angle_beta   90.00
_cell.angle_gamma   90.00
#
_symmetry.space_group_name_H-M   'P 1'
#
loop_
_entity.id
_entity.type
_entity.pdbx_description
1 polymer ?
#
loop_
_entity_poly.entity_id
_entity_poly.type
_entity_poly.pdbx_seq_one_letter_code
_entity_poly.pdbx_strand_id
1 'polypeptide(L)'
;MSADGRFAPSPTGPLHLGSLRTALVAWLMARAQGGRFLLRIEDLDPQRSRAEFESAQIEDLRVLGIDWDGEPVRQSERLRLYDDALGKLHAAGRLYPCFCSRAEIREAASAPHGLLAEGFYPGTCSDLDPMVRRQRIEAGERFALRLRAEGERIEWHDRLLGPQSAVVDDFVVVRADGVHAYQLAVVVDDADQGIREVVRGADLAESTPRQILLQRLLGLPAVSYAHVPLVLGPDGDRLAKRDHGATMADRGEPAAATLALLAHSLGLASGQDRVEHASDLLAPFDPDAIPREPVTLG
;
A
#
# COMPACT_ATOMS: atom_id res chain seq x y z
N MET A 1 -5.95 2.11 -23.78
CA MET A 1 -5.49 3.35 -23.14
C MET A 1 -4.34 2.96 -22.26
N SER A 2 -3.23 3.71 -22.28
CA SER A 2 -2.08 3.44 -21.40
C SER A 2 -2.52 3.54 -19.94
N ALA A 3 -2.06 2.62 -19.08
CA ALA A 3 -2.34 2.64 -17.64
C ALA A 3 -1.09 3.10 -16.89
N ASP A 4 -1.15 4.32 -16.35
CA ASP A 4 -0.07 4.82 -15.49
C ASP A 4 -0.07 4.05 -14.17
N GLY A 5 1.12 3.57 -13.80
CA GLY A 5 1.38 2.84 -12.57
C GLY A 5 2.37 3.57 -11.67
N ARG A 6 2.59 3.03 -10.48
CA ARG A 6 3.58 3.58 -9.53
C ARG A 6 4.15 2.50 -8.63
N PHE A 7 5.34 2.77 -8.12
CA PHE A 7 5.86 2.12 -6.91
C PHE A 7 5.91 3.14 -5.77
N ALA A 8 5.46 2.74 -4.58
CA ALA A 8 5.25 3.68 -3.48
C ALA A 8 5.84 3.12 -2.16
N PRO A 9 7.17 3.07 -2.03
CA PRO A 9 7.81 2.54 -0.83
C PRO A 9 7.81 3.56 0.32
N SER A 10 7.67 3.04 1.56
CA SER A 10 7.96 3.83 2.75
C SER A 10 9.45 3.71 3.11
N PRO A 11 10.19 4.81 3.34
CA PRO A 11 11.62 4.79 3.61
C PRO A 11 11.90 4.45 5.08
N THR A 12 11.43 3.28 5.54
CA THR A 12 11.54 2.79 6.93
C THR A 12 12.55 1.64 7.07
N GLY A 13 13.29 1.35 6.02
CA GLY A 13 14.31 0.31 5.93
C GLY A 13 14.61 -0.05 4.47
N PRO A 14 15.58 -0.96 4.21
CA PRO A 14 15.89 -1.42 2.86
C PRO A 14 14.71 -2.15 2.22
N LEU A 15 14.70 -2.24 0.89
CA LEU A 15 13.73 -3.07 0.16
C LEU A 15 14.10 -4.54 0.32
N HIS A 16 13.12 -5.37 0.66
CA HIS A 16 13.29 -6.82 0.63
C HIS A 16 12.91 -7.37 -0.76
N LEU A 17 13.32 -8.59 -1.08
CA LEU A 17 13.07 -9.23 -2.38
C LEU A 17 11.59 -9.21 -2.78
N GLY A 18 10.66 -9.36 -1.83
CA GLY A 18 9.23 -9.26 -2.10
C GLY A 18 8.80 -7.85 -2.54
N SER A 19 9.41 -6.79 -1.98
CA SER A 19 9.17 -5.41 -2.41
C SER A 19 9.74 -5.16 -3.80
N LEU A 20 10.95 -5.66 -4.07
CA LEU A 20 11.60 -5.55 -5.39
C LEU A 20 10.83 -6.33 -6.46
N ARG A 21 10.32 -7.53 -6.13
CA ARG A 21 9.45 -8.31 -7.02
C ARG A 21 8.17 -7.54 -7.35
N THR A 22 7.56 -6.93 -6.35
CA THR A 22 6.36 -6.10 -6.54
C THR A 22 6.66 -4.86 -7.38
N ALA A 23 7.80 -4.20 -7.16
CA ALA A 23 8.23 -3.05 -7.96
C ALA A 23 8.45 -3.45 -9.42
N LEU A 24 9.11 -4.59 -9.67
CA LEU A 24 9.32 -5.13 -11.01
C LEU A 24 8.00 -5.42 -11.72
N VAL A 25 7.05 -6.09 -11.07
CA VAL A 25 5.72 -6.36 -11.65
C VAL A 25 4.97 -5.07 -11.95
N ALA A 26 4.99 -4.09 -11.03
CA ALA A 26 4.33 -2.80 -11.23
C ALA A 26 4.93 -2.03 -12.43
N TRP A 27 6.25 -2.08 -12.56
CA TRP A 27 6.97 -1.47 -13.67
C TRP A 27 6.64 -2.15 -15.00
N LEU A 28 6.70 -3.48 -15.04
CA LEU A 28 6.38 -4.27 -16.24
C LEU A 28 4.93 -4.04 -16.70
N MET A 29 3.96 -4.03 -15.77
CA MET A 29 2.56 -3.76 -16.08
C MET A 29 2.36 -2.37 -16.70
N ALA A 30 2.99 -1.34 -16.14
CA ALA A 30 2.90 0.02 -16.69
C ALA A 30 3.58 0.14 -18.04
N ARG A 31 4.84 -0.33 -18.16
CA ARG A 31 5.64 -0.21 -19.39
C ARG A 31 5.11 -1.03 -20.54
N ALA A 32 4.62 -2.26 -20.29
CA ALA A 32 4.02 -3.10 -21.32
C ALA A 32 2.76 -2.48 -21.95
N GLN A 33 2.07 -1.61 -21.23
CA GLN A 33 0.90 -0.87 -21.71
C GLN A 33 1.26 0.52 -22.29
N GLY A 34 2.55 0.87 -22.35
CA GLY A 34 3.03 2.19 -22.79
C GLY A 34 2.63 3.31 -21.82
N GLY A 35 2.38 2.98 -20.56
CA GLY A 35 2.06 3.91 -19.48
C GLY A 35 3.32 4.48 -18.81
N ARG A 36 3.12 5.59 -18.07
CA ARG A 36 4.16 6.10 -17.17
C ARG A 36 4.26 5.21 -15.94
N PHE A 37 5.46 5.17 -15.39
CA PHE A 37 5.70 4.55 -14.09
C PHE A 37 6.29 5.58 -13.14
N LEU A 38 5.62 5.86 -12.03
CA LEU A 38 5.99 6.91 -11.11
C LEU A 38 6.59 6.33 -9.81
N LEU A 39 7.51 7.08 -9.21
CA LEU A 39 8.05 6.76 -7.88
C LEU A 39 7.48 7.74 -6.86
N ARG A 40 6.84 7.21 -5.80
CA ARG A 40 6.34 7.99 -4.67
C ARG A 40 6.94 7.48 -3.37
N ILE A 41 7.53 8.37 -2.60
CA ILE A 41 8.09 8.09 -1.28
C ILE A 41 7.02 8.33 -0.22
N GLU A 42 6.61 7.29 0.49
CA GLU A 42 5.58 7.36 1.54
C GLU A 42 6.22 7.63 2.91
N ASP A 43 6.60 8.89 3.13
CA ASP A 43 7.41 9.38 4.25
C ASP A 43 6.60 10.16 5.31
N LEU A 44 5.28 9.95 5.40
CA LEU A 44 4.40 10.65 6.34
C LEU A 44 4.72 10.39 7.82
N ASP A 45 5.39 9.30 8.13
CA ASP A 45 5.81 9.00 9.51
C ASP A 45 7.26 9.47 9.75
N PRO A 46 7.48 10.70 10.27
CA PRO A 46 8.82 11.26 10.42
C PRO A 46 9.67 10.55 11.49
N GLN A 47 9.03 9.76 12.37
CA GLN A 47 9.75 8.99 13.38
C GLN A 47 10.42 7.74 12.79
N ARG A 48 9.85 7.19 11.72
CA ARG A 48 10.31 5.96 11.08
C ARG A 48 11.02 6.18 9.75
N SER A 49 10.70 7.26 9.04
CA SER A 49 11.30 7.60 7.75
C SER A 49 12.72 8.11 7.92
N ARG A 50 13.63 7.65 7.04
CA ARG A 50 15.06 8.03 7.04
C ARG A 50 15.52 8.26 5.61
N ALA A 51 16.28 9.34 5.38
CA ALA A 51 16.83 9.69 4.07
C ALA A 51 17.80 8.63 3.53
N GLU A 52 18.53 7.95 4.44
CA GLU A 52 19.44 6.87 4.07
C GLU A 52 18.70 5.69 3.44
N PHE A 53 17.51 5.35 3.97
CA PHE A 53 16.68 4.29 3.40
C PHE A 53 16.05 4.70 2.09
N GLU A 54 15.60 5.96 1.96
CA GLU A 54 15.12 6.49 0.68
C GLU A 54 16.20 6.37 -0.40
N SER A 55 17.42 6.83 -0.11
CA SER A 55 18.55 6.78 -1.04
C SER A 55 18.89 5.34 -1.44
N ALA A 56 18.92 4.43 -0.47
CA ALA A 56 19.18 3.02 -0.73
C ALA A 56 18.08 2.36 -1.59
N GLN A 57 16.81 2.65 -1.30
CA GLN A 57 15.69 2.13 -2.08
C GLN A 57 15.70 2.62 -3.53
N ILE A 58 16.04 3.90 -3.75
CA ILE A 58 16.20 4.49 -5.08
C ILE A 58 17.35 3.81 -5.83
N GLU A 59 18.46 3.54 -5.16
CA GLU A 59 19.62 2.87 -5.76
C GLU A 59 19.30 1.42 -6.10
N ASP A 60 18.61 0.68 -5.22
CA ASP A 60 18.16 -0.69 -5.49
C ASP A 60 17.32 -0.77 -6.78
N LEU A 61 16.41 0.19 -7.00
CA LEU A 61 15.60 0.25 -8.23
C LEU A 61 16.46 0.54 -9.47
N ARG A 62 17.40 1.48 -9.36
CA ARG A 62 18.27 1.89 -10.48
C ARG A 62 19.18 0.75 -10.95
N VAL A 63 19.79 0.05 -10.02
CA VAL A 63 20.72 -1.05 -10.38
C VAL A 63 19.99 -2.25 -10.97
N LEU A 64 18.70 -2.42 -10.68
CA LEU A 64 17.82 -3.41 -11.34
C LEU A 64 17.30 -2.94 -12.72
N GLY A 65 17.56 -1.69 -13.10
CA GLY A 65 17.03 -1.11 -14.34
C GLY A 65 15.54 -0.76 -14.27
N ILE A 66 14.99 -0.58 -13.07
CA ILE A 66 13.62 -0.10 -12.85
C ILE A 66 13.67 1.43 -12.82
N ASP A 67 13.41 2.04 -13.96
CA ASP A 67 13.34 3.50 -14.11
C ASP A 67 11.94 4.05 -13.80
N TRP A 68 11.84 5.36 -13.67
CA TRP A 68 10.55 6.04 -13.47
C TRP A 68 10.51 7.39 -14.19
N ASP A 69 9.29 7.89 -14.42
CA ASP A 69 9.05 9.14 -15.12
C ASP A 69 8.96 10.30 -14.13
N GLY A 70 9.72 11.35 -14.40
CA GLY A 70 9.75 12.56 -13.57
C GLY A 70 10.54 12.39 -12.26
N GLU A 71 10.38 13.37 -11.37
CA GLU A 71 11.03 13.34 -10.06
C GLU A 71 10.21 12.50 -9.06
N PRO A 72 10.88 11.81 -8.12
CA PRO A 72 10.18 11.14 -7.04
C PRO A 72 9.35 12.11 -6.21
N VAL A 73 8.09 11.75 -5.98
CA VAL A 73 7.15 12.58 -5.20
C VAL A 73 7.18 12.12 -3.74
N ARG A 74 7.29 13.06 -2.80
CA ARG A 74 7.26 12.77 -1.35
C ARG A 74 5.93 13.16 -0.75
N GLN A 75 5.34 12.27 0.05
CA GLN A 75 4.06 12.53 0.71
C GLN A 75 4.15 13.66 1.73
N SER A 76 5.28 13.82 2.41
CA SER A 76 5.51 14.91 3.37
C SER A 76 5.40 16.31 2.74
N GLU A 77 5.58 16.44 1.43
CA GLU A 77 5.47 17.70 0.68
C GLU A 77 4.04 17.99 0.20
N ARG A 78 3.08 17.09 0.48
CA ARG A 78 1.72 17.09 -0.09
C ARG A 78 0.59 17.25 0.91
N LEU A 79 0.90 17.59 2.16
CA LEU A 79 -0.06 17.63 3.28
C LEU A 79 -1.32 18.45 2.96
N ARG A 80 -1.19 19.53 2.20
CA ARG A 80 -2.32 20.37 1.79
C ARG A 80 -3.39 19.61 0.99
N LEU A 81 -2.98 18.68 0.12
CA LEU A 81 -3.94 17.88 -0.66
C LEU A 81 -4.75 16.95 0.25
N TYR A 82 -4.11 16.43 1.30
CA TYR A 82 -4.79 15.57 2.28
C TYR A 82 -5.74 16.40 3.16
N ASP A 83 -5.34 17.61 3.55
CA ASP A 83 -6.20 18.53 4.30
C ASP A 83 -7.42 18.95 3.48
N ASP A 84 -7.26 19.24 2.19
CA ASP A 84 -8.37 19.55 1.27
C ASP A 84 -9.35 18.35 1.15
N ALA A 85 -8.83 17.12 1.08
CA ALA A 85 -9.65 15.90 1.08
C ALA A 85 -10.38 15.69 2.40
N LEU A 86 -9.71 15.92 3.55
CA LEU A 86 -10.35 15.89 4.88
C LEU A 86 -11.46 16.94 4.98
N GLY A 87 -11.25 18.14 4.46
CA GLY A 87 -12.27 19.20 4.42
C GLY A 87 -13.52 18.75 3.69
N LYS A 88 -13.40 18.07 2.56
CA LYS A 88 -14.55 17.49 1.82
C LYS A 88 -15.27 16.43 2.63
N LEU A 89 -14.53 15.49 3.24
CA LEU A 89 -15.13 14.45 4.08
C LEU A 89 -15.81 15.03 5.33
N HIS A 90 -15.25 16.06 5.92
CA HIS A 90 -15.83 16.77 7.06
C HIS A 90 -17.12 17.48 6.67
N ALA A 91 -17.13 18.22 5.56
CA ALA A 91 -18.32 18.90 5.05
C ALA A 91 -19.46 17.91 4.71
N ALA A 92 -19.11 16.70 4.29
CA ALA A 92 -20.05 15.61 4.05
C ALA A 92 -20.53 14.89 5.34
N GLY A 93 -20.08 15.31 6.54
CA GLY A 93 -20.43 14.69 7.82
C GLY A 93 -19.84 13.29 8.02
N ARG A 94 -18.82 12.93 7.25
CA ARG A 94 -18.25 11.57 7.26
C ARG A 94 -17.15 11.37 8.30
N LEU A 95 -16.76 12.40 9.05
CA LEU A 95 -15.68 12.31 10.02
C LEU A 95 -16.16 12.45 11.46
N TYR A 96 -15.53 11.71 12.35
CA TYR A 96 -15.72 11.85 13.79
C TYR A 96 -14.44 11.55 14.58
N PRO A 97 -14.25 12.17 15.77
CA PRO A 97 -13.13 11.88 16.65
C PRO A 97 -13.33 10.52 17.34
N CYS A 98 -12.27 9.72 17.35
CA CYS A 98 -12.19 8.45 18.04
C CYS A 98 -11.10 8.50 19.11
N PHE A 99 -11.45 8.26 20.34
CA PHE A 99 -10.56 8.33 21.52
C PHE A 99 -10.02 6.95 21.93
N CYS A 100 -10.45 5.88 21.26
CA CYS A 100 -10.02 4.52 21.60
C CYS A 100 -8.53 4.31 21.34
N SER A 101 -7.86 3.67 22.28
CA SER A 101 -6.54 3.08 22.07
C SER A 101 -6.64 1.80 21.23
N ARG A 102 -5.49 1.35 20.70
CA ARG A 102 -5.41 0.07 19.97
C ARG A 102 -5.76 -1.13 20.86
N ALA A 103 -5.47 -1.05 22.15
CA ALA A 103 -5.79 -2.11 23.11
C ALA A 103 -7.30 -2.23 23.31
N GLU A 104 -7.99 -1.11 23.55
CA GLU A 104 -9.46 -1.08 23.70
C GLU A 104 -10.18 -1.58 22.45
N ILE A 105 -9.68 -1.24 21.24
CA ILE A 105 -10.27 -1.74 19.99
C ILE A 105 -10.15 -3.27 19.90
N ARG A 106 -8.98 -3.83 20.22
CA ARG A 106 -8.78 -5.28 20.23
C ARG A 106 -9.64 -5.99 21.26
N GLU A 107 -9.72 -5.44 22.45
CA GLU A 107 -10.55 -5.98 23.54
C GLU A 107 -12.03 -6.00 23.14
N ALA A 108 -12.53 -4.88 22.60
CA ALA A 108 -13.91 -4.78 22.14
C ALA A 108 -14.22 -5.73 20.95
N ALA A 109 -13.28 -5.94 20.04
CA ALA A 109 -13.43 -6.87 18.92
C ALA A 109 -13.40 -8.35 19.36
N SER A 110 -12.74 -8.68 20.47
CA SER A 110 -12.65 -10.04 21.02
C SER A 110 -13.79 -10.40 21.99
N ALA A 111 -14.73 -9.51 22.26
CA ALA A 111 -15.85 -9.76 23.17
C ALA A 111 -16.76 -10.91 22.66
N PRO A 112 -17.31 -11.77 23.54
CA PRO A 112 -18.01 -13.02 23.20
C PRO A 112 -19.23 -12.85 22.28
N HIS A 113 -19.71 -11.65 22.05
CA HIS A 113 -20.89 -11.34 21.24
C HIS A 113 -20.56 -10.70 19.90
N GLY A 114 -19.29 -10.55 19.53
CA GLY A 114 -18.86 -9.92 18.28
C GLY A 114 -18.05 -10.89 17.42
N LEU A 115 -18.67 -11.46 16.38
CA LEU A 115 -18.00 -12.18 15.29
C LEU A 115 -17.31 -11.15 14.35
N LEU A 116 -16.60 -10.16 14.92
CA LEU A 116 -15.86 -9.19 14.13
C LEU A 116 -14.49 -9.77 13.75
N ALA A 117 -14.10 -9.60 12.50
CA ALA A 117 -12.76 -9.98 12.05
C ALA A 117 -11.70 -9.26 12.88
N GLU A 118 -10.54 -9.90 13.07
CA GLU A 118 -9.42 -9.31 13.79
C GLU A 118 -9.07 -7.93 13.20
N GLY A 119 -8.97 -6.91 14.05
CA GLY A 119 -8.70 -5.53 13.64
C GLY A 119 -9.89 -4.73 13.14
N PHE A 120 -11.09 -5.31 13.11
CA PHE A 120 -12.34 -4.60 12.80
C PHE A 120 -12.69 -3.63 13.92
N TYR A 121 -13.07 -2.39 13.56
CA TYR A 121 -13.45 -1.39 14.56
C TYR A 121 -14.92 -1.54 14.96
N PRO A 122 -15.25 -1.73 16.25
CA PRO A 122 -16.61 -2.01 16.71
C PRO A 122 -17.55 -0.78 16.75
N GLY A 123 -17.08 0.40 16.35
CA GLY A 123 -17.93 1.62 16.34
C GLY A 123 -18.00 2.35 17.68
N THR A 124 -17.24 2.01 18.70
CA THR A 124 -17.34 2.53 20.08
C THR A 124 -17.48 4.05 20.20
N CYS A 125 -16.84 4.84 19.34
CA CYS A 125 -16.95 6.30 19.36
C CYS A 125 -17.86 6.87 18.26
N SER A 126 -18.44 6.03 17.41
CA SER A 126 -19.28 6.50 16.30
C SER A 126 -20.53 7.21 16.81
N ASP A 127 -21.16 6.66 17.84
CA ASP A 127 -22.43 7.13 18.41
C ASP A 127 -22.26 7.85 19.75
N LEU A 128 -21.03 8.30 20.03
CA LEU A 128 -20.76 9.06 21.25
C LEU A 128 -21.62 10.34 21.28
N ASP A 129 -22.29 10.57 22.43
CA ASP A 129 -23.08 11.76 22.63
C ASP A 129 -22.30 13.04 22.27
N PRO A 130 -22.86 13.99 21.52
CA PRO A 130 -22.15 15.20 21.11
C PRO A 130 -21.60 16.03 22.26
N MET A 131 -22.29 16.05 23.43
CA MET A 131 -21.80 16.78 24.61
C MET A 131 -20.61 16.08 25.24
N VAL A 132 -20.65 14.74 25.37
CA VAL A 132 -19.53 13.94 25.86
C VAL A 132 -18.33 14.08 24.94
N ARG A 133 -18.56 14.04 23.64
CA ARG A 133 -17.50 14.25 22.64
C ARG A 133 -16.84 15.61 22.80
N ARG A 134 -17.64 16.66 22.93
CA ARG A 134 -17.14 18.03 23.13
C ARG A 134 -16.34 18.16 24.43
N GLN A 135 -16.84 17.62 25.55
CA GLN A 135 -16.14 17.62 26.82
C GLN A 135 -14.77 16.96 26.76
N ARG A 136 -14.66 15.80 26.06
CA ARG A 136 -13.40 15.09 25.89
C ARG A 136 -12.40 15.89 25.05
N ILE A 137 -12.87 16.56 23.98
CA ILE A 137 -12.03 17.46 23.16
C ILE A 137 -11.56 18.65 24.00
N GLU A 138 -12.45 19.31 24.75
CA GLU A 138 -12.15 20.47 25.61
C GLU A 138 -11.21 20.08 26.75
N ALA A 139 -11.29 18.85 27.25
CA ALA A 139 -10.35 18.28 28.22
C ALA A 139 -8.96 17.98 27.61
N GLY A 140 -8.76 18.18 26.32
CA GLY A 140 -7.47 17.95 25.66
C GLY A 140 -7.16 16.47 25.41
N GLU A 141 -8.14 15.58 25.45
CA GLU A 141 -7.92 14.17 25.14
C GLU A 141 -7.49 14.01 23.67
N ARG A 142 -6.45 13.20 23.46
CA ARG A 142 -5.96 12.89 22.09
C ARG A 142 -6.95 11.99 21.39
N PHE A 143 -7.22 12.28 20.12
CA PHE A 143 -8.12 11.48 19.30
C PHE A 143 -7.58 11.30 17.89
N ALA A 144 -7.96 10.21 17.27
CA ALA A 144 -7.83 10.00 15.82
C ALA A 144 -9.10 10.47 15.12
N LEU A 145 -9.01 10.90 13.85
CA LEU A 145 -10.20 11.08 13.02
C LEU A 145 -10.49 9.77 12.28
N ARG A 146 -11.73 9.30 12.41
CA ARG A 146 -12.23 8.15 11.66
C ARG A 146 -13.23 8.57 10.60
N LEU A 147 -13.20 7.85 9.48
CA LEU A 147 -14.24 7.89 8.47
C LEU A 147 -15.40 6.97 8.88
N ARG A 148 -16.63 7.47 8.76
CA ARG A 148 -17.86 6.67 8.83
C ARG A 148 -18.04 5.88 7.55
N ALA A 149 -17.87 4.58 7.62
CA ALA A 149 -18.03 3.67 6.48
C ALA A 149 -19.46 3.11 6.37
N GLU A 150 -20.24 3.21 7.45
CA GLU A 150 -21.64 2.77 7.52
C GLU A 150 -21.84 1.28 7.14
N GLY A 151 -20.78 0.46 7.31
CA GLY A 151 -20.83 -0.95 6.95
C GLY A 151 -21.02 -1.20 5.45
N GLU A 152 -20.61 -0.27 4.59
CA GLU A 152 -20.77 -0.41 3.13
C GLU A 152 -20.05 -1.64 2.63
N ARG A 153 -20.73 -2.45 1.81
CA ARG A 153 -20.12 -3.58 1.11
C ARG A 153 -19.49 -3.10 -0.18
N ILE A 154 -18.20 -3.36 -0.32
CA ILE A 154 -17.43 -3.05 -1.52
C ILE A 154 -17.13 -4.33 -2.25
N GLU A 155 -17.45 -4.36 -3.53
CA GLU A 155 -17.10 -5.42 -4.46
C GLU A 155 -16.15 -4.83 -5.50
N TRP A 156 -15.09 -5.59 -5.83
CA TRP A 156 -14.14 -5.21 -6.87
C TRP A 156 -13.56 -6.46 -7.54
N HIS A 157 -12.99 -6.26 -8.69
CA HIS A 157 -12.21 -7.29 -9.37
C HIS A 157 -10.74 -6.95 -9.27
N ASP A 158 -9.96 -7.84 -8.67
CA ASP A 158 -8.52 -7.76 -8.64
C ASP A 158 -7.95 -8.61 -9.77
N ARG A 159 -6.97 -8.08 -10.49
CA ARG A 159 -6.43 -8.76 -11.68
C ARG A 159 -5.80 -10.11 -11.35
N LEU A 160 -5.14 -10.22 -10.18
CA LEU A 160 -4.44 -11.43 -9.77
C LEU A 160 -5.24 -12.28 -8.77
N LEU A 161 -5.96 -11.66 -7.83
CA LEU A 161 -6.77 -12.36 -6.84
C LEU A 161 -8.18 -12.69 -7.32
N GLY A 162 -8.61 -12.13 -8.47
CA GLY A 162 -9.97 -12.33 -8.99
C GLY A 162 -11.04 -11.53 -8.26
N PRO A 163 -12.32 -11.98 -8.27
CA PRO A 163 -13.43 -11.29 -7.63
C PRO A 163 -13.24 -11.21 -6.11
N GLN A 164 -13.43 -10.03 -5.55
CA GLN A 164 -13.28 -9.74 -4.13
C GLN A 164 -14.51 -9.02 -3.60
N SER A 165 -14.84 -9.22 -2.32
CA SER A 165 -15.90 -8.50 -1.62
C SER A 165 -15.56 -8.37 -0.15
N ALA A 166 -15.78 -7.19 0.43
CA ALA A 166 -15.62 -6.96 1.85
C ALA A 166 -16.58 -5.89 2.37
N VAL A 167 -16.92 -6.00 3.66
CA VAL A 167 -17.63 -4.94 4.39
C VAL A 167 -16.57 -4.01 4.98
N VAL A 168 -16.77 -2.70 4.81
CA VAL A 168 -15.86 -1.68 5.31
C VAL A 168 -16.31 -1.21 6.69
N ASP A 169 -15.40 -1.31 7.66
CA ASP A 169 -15.53 -0.72 8.98
C ASP A 169 -15.09 0.73 9.00
N ASP A 170 -15.47 1.47 10.05
CA ASP A 170 -14.97 2.82 10.26
C ASP A 170 -13.46 2.81 10.51
N PHE A 171 -12.71 3.53 9.72
CA PHE A 171 -11.25 3.49 9.75
C PHE A 171 -10.59 4.86 9.91
N VAL A 172 -9.36 4.86 10.41
CA VAL A 172 -8.61 6.09 10.69
C VAL A 172 -8.15 6.75 9.39
N VAL A 173 -8.41 8.04 9.26
CA VAL A 173 -7.92 8.92 8.18
C VAL A 173 -6.92 9.96 8.68
N VAL A 174 -6.95 10.29 10.00
CA VAL A 174 -5.88 11.04 10.70
C VAL A 174 -5.59 10.35 12.02
N ARG A 175 -4.33 10.09 12.30
CA ARG A 175 -3.85 9.47 13.53
C ARG A 175 -3.96 10.44 14.72
N ALA A 176 -3.96 9.91 15.93
CA ALA A 176 -4.03 10.71 17.15
C ALA A 176 -2.81 11.62 17.39
N ASP A 177 -1.73 11.44 16.65
CA ASP A 177 -0.55 12.32 16.62
C ASP A 177 -0.62 13.39 15.51
N GLY A 178 -1.74 13.47 14.78
CA GLY A 178 -1.99 14.44 13.73
C GLY A 178 -1.49 14.02 12.34
N VAL A 179 -0.82 12.88 12.21
CA VAL A 179 -0.32 12.39 10.93
C VAL A 179 -1.48 11.83 10.08
N HIS A 180 -1.55 12.22 8.81
CA HIS A 180 -2.49 11.65 7.85
C HIS A 180 -2.27 10.14 7.71
N ALA A 181 -3.35 9.37 7.71
CA ALA A 181 -3.26 7.93 7.61
C ALA A 181 -3.00 7.48 6.15
N TYR A 182 -2.30 6.36 6.01
CA TYR A 182 -2.00 5.72 4.74
C TYR A 182 -3.21 5.62 3.80
N GLN A 183 -4.37 5.20 4.33
CA GLN A 183 -5.59 5.01 3.53
C GLN A 183 -6.03 6.28 2.79
N LEU A 184 -5.93 7.44 3.44
CA LEU A 184 -6.29 8.72 2.83
C LEU A 184 -5.22 9.18 1.85
N ALA A 185 -3.97 9.19 2.28
CA ALA A 185 -2.87 9.75 1.51
C ALA A 185 -2.68 9.04 0.17
N VAL A 186 -2.67 7.70 0.16
CA VAL A 186 -2.45 6.93 -1.07
C VAL A 186 -3.56 7.17 -2.11
N VAL A 187 -4.81 7.30 -1.67
CA VAL A 187 -5.96 7.53 -2.56
C VAL A 187 -5.90 8.92 -3.19
N VAL A 188 -5.57 9.93 -2.40
CA VAL A 188 -5.43 11.30 -2.88
C VAL A 188 -4.26 11.41 -3.87
N ASP A 189 -3.14 10.80 -3.54
CA ASP A 189 -1.95 10.82 -4.39
C ASP A 189 -2.15 10.07 -5.70
N ASP A 190 -2.72 8.87 -5.66
CA ASP A 190 -2.98 8.07 -6.85
C ASP A 190 -3.90 8.84 -7.83
N ALA A 191 -4.90 9.57 -7.30
CA ALA A 191 -5.77 10.40 -8.12
C ALA A 191 -5.06 11.63 -8.71
N ASP A 192 -4.29 12.37 -7.90
CA ASP A 192 -3.58 13.57 -8.32
C ASP A 192 -2.46 13.26 -9.34
N GLN A 193 -1.76 12.13 -9.16
CA GLN A 193 -0.74 11.65 -10.08
C GLN A 193 -1.30 10.99 -11.35
N GLY A 194 -2.61 10.77 -11.43
CA GLY A 194 -3.28 10.17 -12.56
C GLY A 194 -3.06 8.66 -12.69
N ILE A 195 -2.76 7.98 -11.58
CA ILE A 195 -2.57 6.52 -11.55
C ILE A 195 -3.86 5.83 -11.98
N ARG A 196 -3.72 4.80 -12.82
CA ARG A 196 -4.83 4.00 -13.34
C ARG A 196 -4.82 2.56 -12.84
N GLU A 197 -3.64 2.03 -12.54
CA GLU A 197 -3.47 0.68 -12.04
C GLU A 197 -2.58 0.68 -10.79
N VAL A 198 -3.13 0.12 -9.72
CA VAL A 198 -2.46 -0.02 -8.41
C VAL A 198 -1.94 -1.44 -8.28
N VAL A 199 -0.63 -1.61 -8.52
CA VAL A 199 0.07 -2.87 -8.31
C VAL A 199 0.82 -2.81 -6.99
N ARG A 200 0.59 -3.80 -6.11
CA ARG A 200 1.22 -3.86 -4.77
C ARG A 200 1.17 -5.25 -4.18
N GLY A 201 1.82 -5.49 -3.05
CA GLY A 201 1.80 -6.79 -2.38
C GLY A 201 0.40 -7.21 -1.89
N ALA A 202 0.12 -8.50 -1.91
CA ALA A 202 -1.17 -9.08 -1.51
C ALA A 202 -1.51 -8.85 -0.03
N ASP A 203 -0.53 -8.55 0.82
CA ASP A 203 -0.72 -8.13 2.21
C ASP A 203 -1.50 -6.81 2.37
N LEU A 204 -1.61 -6.02 1.30
CA LEU A 204 -2.38 -4.79 1.27
C LEU A 204 -3.79 -4.95 0.68
N ALA A 205 -4.20 -6.16 0.30
CA ALA A 205 -5.52 -6.41 -0.30
C ALA A 205 -6.67 -5.99 0.63
N GLU A 206 -6.54 -6.20 1.94
CA GLU A 206 -7.53 -5.79 2.95
C GLU A 206 -7.72 -4.26 3.05
N SER A 207 -6.77 -3.47 2.55
CA SER A 207 -6.90 -2.00 2.49
C SER A 207 -7.75 -1.53 1.31
N THR A 208 -7.87 -2.34 0.28
CA THR A 208 -8.53 -1.98 -0.99
C THR A 208 -9.97 -1.50 -0.83
N PRO A 209 -10.85 -2.18 -0.08
CA PRO A 209 -12.23 -1.72 0.05
C PRO A 209 -12.35 -0.37 0.75
N ARG A 210 -11.48 -0.06 1.73
CA ARG A 210 -11.41 1.26 2.38
C ARG A 210 -10.99 2.35 1.40
N GLN A 211 -10.05 2.05 0.52
CA GLN A 211 -9.56 2.98 -0.50
C GLN A 211 -10.60 3.22 -1.60
N ILE A 212 -11.30 2.19 -2.04
CA ILE A 212 -12.41 2.33 -3.00
C ILE A 212 -13.54 3.18 -2.40
N LEU A 213 -13.87 2.98 -1.11
CA LEU A 213 -14.86 3.83 -0.44
C LEU A 213 -14.42 5.30 -0.41
N LEU A 214 -13.15 5.58 -0.08
CA LEU A 214 -12.60 6.94 -0.11
C LEU A 214 -12.67 7.56 -1.52
N GLN A 215 -12.30 6.81 -2.56
CA GLN A 215 -12.41 7.28 -3.95
C GLN A 215 -13.85 7.71 -4.28
N ARG A 216 -14.83 6.90 -3.92
CA ARG A 216 -16.26 7.20 -4.13
C ARG A 216 -16.69 8.46 -3.37
N LEU A 217 -16.39 8.55 -2.07
CA LEU A 217 -16.78 9.67 -1.21
C LEU A 217 -16.11 10.99 -1.62
N LEU A 218 -14.89 10.94 -2.15
CA LEU A 218 -14.15 12.11 -2.61
C LEU A 218 -14.43 12.45 -4.08
N GLY A 219 -15.20 11.62 -4.80
CA GLY A 219 -15.45 11.80 -6.23
C GLY A 219 -14.21 11.64 -7.11
N LEU A 220 -13.26 10.80 -6.68
CA LEU A 220 -12.00 10.55 -7.38
C LEU A 220 -12.16 9.44 -8.44
N PRO A 221 -11.30 9.43 -9.47
CA PRO A 221 -11.32 8.37 -10.47
C PRO A 221 -11.11 6.98 -9.84
N ALA A 222 -11.86 5.99 -10.31
CA ALA A 222 -11.61 4.60 -9.97
C ALA A 222 -10.29 4.12 -10.61
N VAL A 223 -9.56 3.27 -9.87
CA VAL A 223 -8.35 2.59 -10.34
C VAL A 223 -8.59 1.08 -10.40
N SER A 224 -7.84 0.37 -11.24
CA SER A 224 -7.75 -1.09 -11.18
C SER A 224 -6.71 -1.53 -10.15
N TYR A 225 -6.85 -2.76 -9.66
CA TYR A 225 -5.97 -3.33 -8.65
C TYR A 225 -5.38 -4.65 -9.11
N ALA A 226 -4.10 -4.85 -8.79
CA ALA A 226 -3.40 -6.12 -8.97
C ALA A 226 -2.53 -6.39 -7.72
N HIS A 227 -2.91 -7.37 -6.92
CA HIS A 227 -2.18 -7.72 -5.70
C HIS A 227 -1.24 -8.88 -5.98
N VAL A 228 0.05 -8.57 -6.02
CA VAL A 228 1.13 -9.53 -6.30
C VAL A 228 1.29 -10.49 -5.12
N PRO A 229 1.27 -11.80 -5.34
CA PRO A 229 1.46 -12.79 -4.29
C PRO A 229 2.76 -12.59 -3.51
N LEU A 230 2.73 -12.91 -2.22
CA LEU A 230 3.84 -12.67 -1.32
C LEU A 230 5.06 -13.53 -1.64
N VAL A 231 6.22 -13.02 -1.32
CA VAL A 231 7.44 -13.82 -1.19
C VAL A 231 7.52 -14.31 0.25
N LEU A 232 7.69 -15.61 0.39
CA LEU A 232 7.83 -16.30 1.67
C LEU A 232 9.30 -16.60 1.95
N GLY A 233 9.65 -16.61 3.22
CA GLY A 233 10.93 -17.10 3.70
C GLY A 233 10.98 -18.65 3.71
N PRO A 234 12.12 -19.24 4.06
CA PRO A 234 12.30 -20.69 4.12
C PRO A 234 11.38 -21.39 5.13
N ASP A 235 10.91 -20.67 6.14
CA ASP A 235 9.96 -21.13 7.17
C ASP A 235 8.49 -21.10 6.72
N GLY A 236 8.22 -20.57 5.51
CA GLY A 236 6.88 -20.40 4.98
C GLY A 236 6.16 -19.14 5.48
N ASP A 237 6.78 -18.35 6.34
CA ASP A 237 6.29 -17.05 6.77
C ASP A 237 6.61 -15.97 5.73
N ARG A 238 5.91 -14.84 5.81
CA ARG A 238 6.21 -13.68 4.95
C ARG A 238 7.67 -13.26 5.14
N LEU A 239 8.41 -13.15 4.02
CA LEU A 239 9.78 -12.66 4.05
C LEU A 239 9.87 -11.29 4.74
N ALA A 240 10.62 -11.21 5.81
CA ALA A 240 10.81 -10.01 6.60
C ALA A 240 12.24 -9.50 6.51
N LYS A 241 12.46 -8.20 6.77
CA LYS A 241 13.77 -7.55 6.73
C LYS A 241 14.83 -8.18 7.67
N ARG A 242 14.41 -8.96 8.66
CA ARG A 242 15.27 -9.67 9.60
C ARG A 242 15.80 -11.02 9.06
N ASP A 243 15.24 -11.48 7.94
CA ASP A 243 15.62 -12.78 7.38
C ASP A 243 16.89 -12.63 6.55
N HIS A 244 17.85 -13.54 6.75
CA HIS A 244 19.10 -13.52 6.02
C HIS A 244 18.85 -13.64 4.51
N GLY A 245 19.54 -12.79 3.71
CA GLY A 245 19.38 -12.76 2.26
C GLY A 245 18.09 -12.11 1.78
N ALA A 246 17.34 -11.46 2.68
CA ALA A 246 16.07 -10.82 2.33
C ALA A 246 16.25 -9.56 1.48
N THR A 247 17.39 -8.90 1.51
CA THR A 247 17.69 -7.68 0.75
C THR A 247 18.83 -7.91 -0.24
N MET A 248 18.98 -7.01 -1.22
CA MET A 248 20.13 -7.07 -2.14
C MET A 248 21.47 -6.92 -1.40
N ALA A 249 21.52 -6.03 -0.42
CA ALA A 249 22.73 -5.81 0.39
C ALA A 249 23.14 -7.06 1.18
N ASP A 250 22.18 -7.80 1.75
CA ASP A 250 22.47 -9.03 2.50
C ASP A 250 22.99 -10.15 1.60
N ARG A 251 22.58 -10.18 0.33
CA ARG A 251 23.01 -11.20 -0.63
C ARG A 251 24.43 -10.96 -1.12
N GLY A 252 24.85 -9.70 -1.23
CA GLY A 252 26.17 -9.35 -1.73
C GLY A 252 26.44 -9.81 -3.17
N GLU A 253 25.40 -10.17 -3.90
CA GLU A 253 25.46 -10.65 -5.29
C GLU A 253 25.35 -9.48 -6.27
N PRO A 254 25.78 -9.64 -7.53
CA PRO A 254 25.49 -8.66 -8.57
C PRO A 254 23.99 -8.44 -8.76
N ALA A 255 23.57 -7.22 -9.05
CA ALA A 255 22.16 -6.87 -9.27
C ALA A 255 21.47 -7.76 -10.33
N ALA A 256 22.20 -8.15 -11.37
CA ALA A 256 21.71 -9.08 -12.40
C ALA A 256 21.31 -10.45 -11.82
N ALA A 257 22.01 -10.95 -10.79
CA ALA A 257 21.62 -12.20 -10.14
C ALA A 257 20.29 -12.07 -9.38
N THR A 258 20.11 -10.96 -8.66
CA THR A 258 18.83 -10.67 -8.02
C THR A 258 17.72 -10.51 -9.06
N LEU A 259 17.96 -9.79 -10.16
CA LEU A 259 16.98 -9.62 -11.22
C LEU A 259 16.58 -10.95 -11.87
N ALA A 260 17.55 -11.81 -12.14
CA ALA A 260 17.29 -13.15 -12.67
C ALA A 260 16.46 -14.01 -11.70
N LEU A 261 16.74 -13.94 -10.40
CA LEU A 261 15.94 -14.59 -9.35
C LEU A 261 14.49 -14.10 -9.35
N LEU A 262 14.29 -12.78 -9.41
CA LEU A 262 12.95 -12.18 -9.48
C LEU A 262 12.22 -12.60 -10.76
N ALA A 263 12.90 -12.55 -11.92
CA ALA A 263 12.35 -12.96 -13.21
C ALA A 263 11.95 -14.45 -13.21
N HIS A 264 12.80 -15.31 -12.65
CA HIS A 264 12.49 -16.73 -12.51
C HIS A 264 11.24 -16.95 -11.63
N SER A 265 11.12 -16.23 -10.53
CA SER A 265 9.95 -16.29 -9.63
C SER A 265 8.64 -15.84 -10.28
N LEU A 266 8.74 -15.13 -11.39
CA LEU A 266 7.60 -14.64 -12.19
C LEU A 266 7.34 -15.53 -13.43
N GLY A 267 8.17 -16.56 -13.65
CA GLY A 267 8.10 -17.38 -14.84
C GLY A 267 8.56 -16.69 -16.13
N LEU A 268 9.27 -15.57 -16.00
CA LEU A 268 9.74 -14.73 -17.13
C LEU A 268 11.13 -15.11 -17.64
N ALA A 269 11.86 -15.93 -16.90
CA ALA A 269 13.17 -16.43 -17.28
C ALA A 269 13.38 -17.85 -16.77
N SER A 270 14.14 -18.66 -17.53
CA SER A 270 14.65 -19.95 -17.09
C SER A 270 16.04 -19.82 -16.49
N GLY A 271 16.53 -20.83 -15.79
CA GLY A 271 17.85 -20.80 -15.16
C GLY A 271 19.04 -20.61 -16.12
N GLN A 272 18.81 -20.60 -17.44
CA GLN A 272 19.82 -20.37 -18.48
C GLN A 272 19.72 -19.01 -19.18
N ASP A 273 18.63 -18.28 -18.91
CA ASP A 273 18.41 -16.98 -19.53
C ASP A 273 19.25 -15.90 -18.86
N ARG A 274 19.94 -15.12 -19.67
CA ARG A 274 20.70 -13.97 -19.18
C ARG A 274 19.78 -12.76 -19.11
N VAL A 275 19.47 -12.32 -17.90
CA VAL A 275 18.68 -11.11 -17.62
C VAL A 275 19.62 -10.07 -17.01
N GLU A 276 19.89 -8.99 -17.72
CA GLU A 276 20.80 -7.92 -17.26
C GLU A 276 20.03 -6.68 -16.80
N HIS A 277 18.89 -6.38 -17.45
CA HIS A 277 18.07 -5.21 -17.17
C HIS A 277 16.60 -5.59 -17.10
N ALA A 278 15.81 -4.85 -16.32
CA ALA A 278 14.36 -5.05 -16.25
C ALA A 278 13.69 -4.96 -17.64
N SER A 279 14.25 -4.17 -18.57
CA SER A 279 13.76 -4.03 -19.94
C SER A 279 13.80 -5.33 -20.77
N ASP A 280 14.71 -6.25 -20.42
CA ASP A 280 14.83 -7.55 -21.11
C ASP A 280 13.59 -8.41 -20.87
N LEU A 281 12.85 -8.12 -19.81
CA LEU A 281 11.64 -8.83 -19.40
C LEU A 281 10.36 -8.30 -20.05
N LEU A 282 10.38 -7.15 -20.73
CA LEU A 282 9.19 -6.57 -21.35
C LEU A 282 8.64 -7.42 -22.49
N ALA A 283 9.53 -7.97 -23.34
CA ALA A 283 9.11 -8.76 -24.49
C ALA A 283 8.40 -10.09 -24.11
N PRO A 284 8.90 -10.86 -23.11
CA PRO A 284 8.22 -12.07 -22.65
C PRO A 284 7.10 -11.81 -21.64
N PHE A 285 6.87 -10.57 -21.20
CA PHE A 285 5.93 -10.27 -20.12
C PHE A 285 4.48 -10.43 -20.57
N ASP A 286 3.78 -11.33 -19.90
CA ASP A 286 2.33 -11.49 -19.98
C ASP A 286 1.73 -11.27 -18.57
N PRO A 287 0.96 -10.19 -18.36
CA PRO A 287 0.36 -9.92 -17.06
C PRO A 287 -0.61 -11.01 -16.58
N ASP A 288 -1.19 -11.79 -17.48
CA ASP A 288 -2.13 -12.86 -17.15
C ASP A 288 -1.41 -14.17 -16.78
N ALA A 289 -0.11 -14.28 -17.11
CA ALA A 289 0.76 -15.40 -16.77
C ALA A 289 1.49 -15.26 -15.43
N ILE A 290 1.34 -14.12 -14.72
CA ILE A 290 1.95 -13.93 -13.38
C ILE A 290 1.44 -15.02 -12.42
N PRO A 291 2.34 -15.74 -11.72
CA PRO A 291 1.97 -16.73 -10.72
C PRO A 291 1.04 -16.14 -9.65
N ARG A 292 -0.04 -16.84 -9.34
CA ARG A 292 -1.07 -16.37 -8.39
C ARG A 292 -0.85 -16.88 -6.97
N GLU A 293 0.08 -17.81 -6.79
CA GLU A 293 0.43 -18.36 -5.50
C GLU A 293 1.68 -17.69 -4.91
N PRO A 294 1.81 -17.62 -3.58
CA PRO A 294 3.03 -17.20 -2.93
C PRO A 294 4.23 -18.03 -3.39
N VAL A 295 5.42 -17.41 -3.41
CA VAL A 295 6.65 -18.06 -3.85
C VAL A 295 7.71 -17.99 -2.74
N THR A 296 8.44 -19.07 -2.53
CA THR A 296 9.63 -19.08 -1.68
C THR A 296 10.86 -18.78 -2.54
N LEU A 297 11.63 -17.76 -2.15
CA LEU A 297 12.92 -17.45 -2.76
C LEU A 297 14.02 -17.93 -1.82
N GLY A 298 14.84 -18.86 -2.30
CA GLY A 298 15.99 -19.40 -1.61
C GLY A 298 17.28 -18.66 -1.92
#